data_80dc8ab6127789478d06a377d4b0ab51
#
_entry.id   80dc8ab6127789478d06a377d4b0ab51
#
_cell.length_a   1.000
_cell.length_b   1.000
_cell.length_c   1.000
_cell.angle_alpha   90.00
_cell.angle_beta   90.00
_cell.angle_gamma   90.00
#
_symmetry.space_group_name_H-M   'P 1'
#
loop_
_entity.id
_entity.type
_entity.pdbx_description
1 polymer ?
#
loop_
_entity_poly.entity_id
_entity_poly.type
_entity_poly.pdbx_seq_one_letter_code
_entity_poly.pdbx_strand_id
1 'polypeptide(L)'
;MLSVLDPGPARAFADALLAPLRAEGLDESVRAYVQANGQGETAARALGVHRHTLRTRMRKAAELLGRDPDDPAVRAELWVAFAVAASTGDRIRHVGDSRSGPPEIA
;
A
#
# COMPACT_ATOMS: atom_id res chain seq x y z
N MET A 1 -11.02 22.27 -13.92
CA MET A 1 -9.82 22.71 -13.24
C MET A 1 -9.72 22.16 -11.83
N LEU A 2 -10.67 22.43 -11.03
CA LEU A 2 -10.63 21.85 -9.69
C LEU A 2 -10.58 20.34 -9.70
N SER A 3 -11.23 19.75 -10.69
CA SER A 3 -11.24 18.31 -10.78
C SER A 3 -9.84 17.76 -10.97
N VAL A 4 -8.96 18.56 -11.54
CA VAL A 4 -7.58 18.15 -11.71
C VAL A 4 -6.89 18.01 -10.35
N LEU A 5 -7.29 18.88 -9.43
CA LEU A 5 -6.71 18.88 -8.11
C LEU A 5 -7.47 17.99 -7.14
N ASP A 6 -8.65 17.57 -7.55
CA ASP A 6 -9.49 16.73 -6.72
C ASP A 6 -9.00 15.29 -6.79
N PRO A 7 -8.55 14.71 -5.69
CA PRO A 7 -8.06 13.34 -5.68
C PRO A 7 -9.17 12.30 -5.68
N GLY A 8 -10.44 12.73 -5.80
CA GLY A 8 -11.55 11.82 -5.64
C GLY A 8 -11.53 10.58 -6.49
N PRO A 9 -11.39 10.69 -7.82
CA PRO A 9 -11.40 9.49 -8.65
C PRO A 9 -10.22 8.57 -8.39
N ALA A 10 -9.02 9.14 -8.25
CA ALA A 10 -7.84 8.32 -7.98
C ALA A 10 -7.93 7.68 -6.62
N ARG A 11 -8.42 8.42 -5.63
CA ARG A 11 -8.57 7.89 -4.30
C ARG A 11 -9.63 6.81 -4.25
N ALA A 12 -10.74 7.02 -4.94
CA ALA A 12 -11.80 6.01 -4.99
C ALA A 12 -11.29 4.73 -5.62
N PHE A 13 -10.49 4.85 -6.68
CA PHE A 13 -9.89 3.68 -7.31
C PHE A 13 -8.96 2.96 -6.35
N ALA A 14 -8.10 3.73 -5.69
CA ALA A 14 -7.14 3.14 -4.75
C ALA A 14 -7.88 2.46 -3.60
N ASP A 15 -8.89 3.12 -3.04
CA ASP A 15 -9.63 2.55 -1.93
C ASP A 15 -10.36 1.28 -2.34
N ALA A 16 -10.95 1.28 -3.52
CA ALA A 16 -11.67 0.10 -3.99
C ALA A 16 -10.71 -1.06 -4.22
N LEU A 17 -9.55 -0.78 -4.77
CA LEU A 17 -8.57 -1.82 -5.03
C LEU A 17 -8.00 -2.40 -3.73
N LEU A 18 -7.74 -1.54 -2.75
CA LEU A 18 -7.10 -1.96 -1.52
C LEU A 18 -8.06 -2.44 -0.44
N ALA A 19 -9.34 -2.12 -0.57
CA ALA A 19 -10.30 -2.44 0.47
C ALA A 19 -10.33 -3.93 0.84
N PRO A 20 -10.39 -4.87 -0.12
CA PRO A 20 -10.40 -6.28 0.26
C PRO A 20 -9.13 -6.70 0.96
N LEU A 21 -8.00 -6.11 0.60
CA LEU A 21 -6.74 -6.43 1.26
C LEU A 21 -6.74 -5.92 2.69
N ARG A 22 -7.24 -4.71 2.89
CA ARG A 22 -7.30 -4.13 4.23
C ARG A 22 -8.24 -4.91 5.13
N ALA A 23 -9.34 -5.36 4.58
CA ALA A 23 -10.32 -6.12 5.34
C ALA A 23 -9.71 -7.41 5.89
N GLU A 24 -8.77 -8.00 5.15
CA GLU A 24 -8.14 -9.24 5.57
C GLU A 24 -6.78 -9.01 6.23
N GLY A 25 -6.38 -7.76 6.42
CA GLY A 25 -5.10 -7.45 7.02
C GLY A 25 -3.91 -7.79 6.15
N LEU A 26 -4.10 -7.79 4.83
CA LEU A 26 -3.05 -8.18 3.89
C LEU A 26 -2.40 -7.00 3.19
N ASP A 27 -2.91 -5.80 3.41
CA ASP A 27 -2.42 -4.63 2.68
C ASP A 27 -0.95 -4.37 2.96
N GLU A 28 -0.50 -4.56 4.18
CA GLU A 28 0.88 -4.31 4.53
C GLU A 28 1.81 -5.31 3.83
N SER A 29 1.40 -6.58 3.79
CA SER A 29 2.19 -7.61 3.12
C SER A 29 2.29 -7.33 1.63
N VAL A 30 1.18 -6.94 1.02
CA VAL A 30 1.16 -6.66 -0.41
C VAL A 30 2.01 -5.42 -0.70
N ARG A 31 1.92 -4.42 0.15
CA ARG A 31 2.73 -3.22 -0.04
C ARG A 31 4.21 -3.56 -0.01
N ALA A 32 4.64 -4.36 0.98
CA ALA A 32 6.05 -4.75 1.06
C ALA A 32 6.48 -5.52 -0.18
N TYR A 33 5.60 -6.38 -0.67
CA TYR A 33 5.89 -7.17 -1.85
C TYR A 33 6.06 -6.28 -3.08
N VAL A 34 5.18 -5.31 -3.23
CA VAL A 34 5.25 -4.36 -4.34
C VAL A 34 6.51 -3.52 -4.24
N GLN A 35 6.84 -3.04 -3.04
CA GLN A 35 8.03 -2.24 -2.84
C GLN A 35 9.31 -3.02 -3.08
N ALA A 36 9.26 -4.33 -2.85
CA ALA A 36 10.39 -5.19 -3.14
C ALA A 36 10.40 -5.65 -4.59
N ASN A 37 9.52 -5.10 -5.40
CA ASN A 37 9.42 -5.39 -6.82
C ASN A 37 9.21 -6.88 -7.08
N GLY A 38 8.39 -7.50 -6.24
CA GLY A 38 8.05 -8.91 -6.38
C GLY A 38 9.07 -9.87 -5.82
N GLN A 39 10.07 -9.37 -5.09
CA GLN A 39 11.07 -10.26 -4.51
C GLN A 39 10.63 -10.68 -3.12
N GLY A 40 10.11 -11.90 -3.04
CA GLY A 40 9.48 -12.38 -1.82
C GLY A 40 10.40 -12.41 -0.61
N GLU A 41 11.66 -12.79 -0.79
CA GLU A 41 12.57 -12.85 0.34
C GLU A 41 12.85 -11.46 0.91
N THR A 42 13.00 -10.49 0.01
CA THR A 42 13.22 -9.12 0.44
C THR A 42 12.01 -8.61 1.20
N ALA A 43 10.83 -8.87 0.66
CA ALA A 43 9.60 -8.43 1.29
C ALA A 43 9.40 -9.10 2.65
N ALA A 44 9.66 -10.40 2.73
CA ALA A 44 9.51 -11.12 3.98
C ALA A 44 10.46 -10.58 5.04
N ARG A 45 11.69 -10.28 4.63
CA ARG A 45 12.66 -9.72 5.56
C ARG A 45 12.22 -8.36 6.07
N ALA A 46 11.69 -7.54 5.18
CA ALA A 46 11.21 -6.22 5.56
C ALA A 46 10.05 -6.31 6.55
N LEU A 47 9.23 -7.34 6.42
CA LEU A 47 8.08 -7.53 7.30
C LEU A 47 8.44 -8.29 8.58
N GLY A 48 9.62 -8.89 8.61
CA GLY A 48 10.00 -9.71 9.75
C GLY A 48 9.26 -11.03 9.83
N VAL A 49 8.86 -11.58 8.67
CA VAL A 49 8.15 -12.85 8.63
C VAL A 49 8.91 -13.85 7.78
N HIS A 50 8.57 -15.12 7.93
CA HIS A 50 9.17 -16.17 7.13
C HIS A 50 8.61 -16.09 5.70
N ARG A 51 9.44 -16.49 4.73
CA ARG A 51 9.02 -16.41 3.33
C ARG A 51 7.77 -17.24 3.04
N HIS A 52 7.59 -18.35 3.76
CA HIS A 52 6.39 -19.16 3.59
C HIS A 52 5.15 -18.43 4.04
N THR A 53 5.26 -17.68 5.12
CA THR A 53 4.16 -16.87 5.61
C THR A 53 3.77 -15.84 4.57
N LEU A 54 4.77 -15.18 4.00
CA LEU A 54 4.50 -14.19 2.97
C LEU A 54 3.87 -14.84 1.75
N ARG A 55 4.38 -15.99 1.32
CA ARG A 55 3.84 -16.67 0.17
C ARG A 55 2.36 -17.00 0.35
N THR A 56 2.01 -17.47 1.54
CA THR A 56 0.61 -17.77 1.85
C THR A 56 -0.23 -16.52 1.78
N ARG A 57 0.27 -15.43 2.35
CA ARG A 57 -0.45 -14.16 2.31
C ARG A 57 -0.62 -13.65 0.90
N MET A 58 0.42 -13.77 0.08
CA MET A 58 0.34 -13.29 -1.30
C MET A 58 -0.63 -14.12 -2.13
N ARG A 59 -0.71 -15.44 -1.85
CA ARG A 59 -1.67 -16.27 -2.53
C ARG A 59 -3.10 -15.83 -2.18
N LYS A 60 -3.33 -15.55 -0.91
CA LYS A 60 -4.64 -15.07 -0.50
C LYS A 60 -4.95 -13.72 -1.12
N ALA A 61 -3.94 -12.85 -1.17
CA ALA A 61 -4.12 -11.54 -1.79
C ALA A 61 -4.50 -11.66 -3.26
N ALA A 62 -3.86 -12.59 -3.96
CA ALA A 62 -4.17 -12.80 -5.38
C ALA A 62 -5.62 -13.23 -5.54
N GLU A 63 -6.11 -14.09 -4.64
CA GLU A 63 -7.50 -14.50 -4.68
C GLU A 63 -8.44 -13.33 -4.46
N LEU A 64 -8.12 -12.49 -3.49
CA LEU A 64 -8.96 -11.34 -3.18
C LEU A 64 -8.96 -10.32 -4.30
N LEU A 65 -7.81 -10.13 -4.93
CA LEU A 65 -7.70 -9.19 -6.05
C LEU A 65 -8.27 -9.74 -7.34
N GLY A 66 -8.32 -11.07 -7.45
CA GLY A 66 -8.66 -11.70 -8.72
C GLY A 66 -7.61 -11.47 -9.77
N ARG A 67 -6.40 -11.15 -9.37
CA ARG A 67 -5.29 -10.85 -10.27
C ARG A 67 -4.00 -11.27 -9.61
N ASP A 68 -2.97 -11.47 -10.42
CA ASP A 68 -1.70 -12.01 -9.97
C ASP A 68 -0.71 -10.88 -9.67
N PRO A 69 -0.31 -10.70 -8.39
CA PRO A 69 0.67 -9.66 -8.05
C PRO A 69 2.05 -9.89 -8.67
N ASP A 70 2.32 -11.07 -9.20
CA ASP A 70 3.57 -11.31 -9.91
C ASP A 70 3.55 -10.72 -11.31
N ASP A 71 2.38 -10.36 -11.80
CA ASP A 71 2.27 -9.66 -13.08
C ASP A 71 2.75 -8.23 -12.87
N PRO A 72 3.77 -7.78 -13.63
CA PRO A 72 4.28 -6.42 -13.46
C PRO A 72 3.22 -5.34 -13.63
N ALA A 73 2.24 -5.56 -14.50
CA ALA A 73 1.20 -4.57 -14.68
C ALA A 73 0.34 -4.45 -13.42
N VAL A 74 0.06 -5.58 -12.79
CA VAL A 74 -0.71 -5.58 -11.55
C VAL A 74 0.09 -4.90 -10.44
N ARG A 75 1.39 -5.20 -10.36
CA ARG A 75 2.23 -4.55 -9.35
C ARG A 75 2.27 -3.05 -9.57
N ALA A 76 2.30 -2.60 -10.82
CA ALA A 76 2.31 -1.17 -11.10
C ALA A 76 1.02 -0.51 -10.62
N GLU A 77 -0.12 -1.15 -10.85
CA GLU A 77 -1.38 -0.62 -10.36
C GLU A 77 -1.42 -0.55 -8.85
N LEU A 78 -0.92 -1.60 -8.20
CA LEU A 78 -0.88 -1.62 -6.75
C LEU A 78 0.06 -0.55 -6.21
N TRP A 79 1.20 -0.36 -6.87
CA TRP A 79 2.14 0.69 -6.49
C TRP A 79 1.45 2.05 -6.49
N VAL A 80 0.71 2.35 -7.57
CA VAL A 80 0.02 3.61 -7.68
C VAL A 80 -1.05 3.72 -6.60
N ALA A 81 -1.80 2.66 -6.37
CA ALA A 81 -2.84 2.68 -5.36
C ALA A 81 -2.28 2.95 -3.97
N PHE A 82 -1.18 2.29 -3.63
CA PHE A 82 -0.55 2.51 -2.33
C PHE A 82 0.03 3.93 -2.24
N ALA A 83 0.57 4.44 -3.33
CA ALA A 83 1.12 5.79 -3.34
C ALA A 83 0.02 6.83 -3.12
N VAL A 84 -1.11 6.64 -3.77
CA VAL A 84 -2.24 7.55 -3.59
C VAL A 84 -2.72 7.50 -2.16
N ALA A 85 -2.87 6.30 -1.61
CA ALA A 85 -3.34 6.15 -0.24
C ALA A 85 -2.34 6.73 0.76
N ALA A 86 -1.06 6.50 0.53
CA ALA A 86 -0.03 7.01 1.44
C ALA A 86 0.06 8.52 1.37
N SER A 87 -0.08 9.08 0.18
CA SER A 87 -0.03 10.52 0.01
C SER A 87 -1.12 11.19 0.83
N THR A 88 -2.32 10.63 0.78
CA THR A 88 -3.43 11.16 1.57
C THR A 88 -3.15 10.97 3.06
N GLY A 89 -2.68 9.80 3.43
CA GLY A 89 -2.39 9.52 4.82
C GLY A 89 -1.26 10.37 5.34
N ASP A 90 -0.24 10.58 4.52
CA ASP A 90 0.89 11.41 4.91
C ASP A 90 0.47 12.83 5.15
N ARG A 91 -0.42 13.33 4.32
CA ARG A 91 -0.87 14.70 4.48
C ARG A 91 -1.58 14.89 5.82
N ILE A 92 -2.43 13.95 6.16
CA ILE A 92 -3.13 14.00 7.43
C ILE A 92 -2.17 13.86 8.58
N ARG A 93 -1.27 12.90 8.45
CA ARG A 93 -0.30 12.64 9.50
C ARG A 93 0.66 13.81 9.66
N HIS A 94 1.02 14.43 8.56
CA HIS A 94 1.92 15.57 8.58
C HIS A 94 1.32 16.72 9.38
N VAL A 95 0.03 16.94 9.22
CA VAL A 95 -0.65 17.98 9.98
C VAL A 95 -0.55 17.67 11.46
N GLY A 96 -0.73 16.43 11.83
CA GLY A 96 -0.60 16.04 13.21
C GLY A 96 0.82 16.17 13.72
N ASP A 97 1.78 15.79 12.88
CA ASP A 97 3.18 15.85 13.25
C ASP A 97 3.65 17.28 13.41
N SER A 98 3.07 18.18 12.68
CA SER A 98 3.45 19.58 12.80
C SER A 98 3.30 20.09 14.20
N ARG A 99 2.33 19.56 14.90
CA ARG A 99 2.10 19.99 16.27
C ARG A 99 3.12 19.41 17.21
N SER A 100 3.59 18.21 16.93
CA SER A 100 4.53 17.59 17.83
C SER A 100 5.97 17.89 17.44
N GLY A 101 6.20 18.15 16.16
CA GLY A 101 7.54 18.41 15.70
C GLY A 101 8.15 19.68 16.23
N PRO A 102 7.46 20.81 16.10
CA PRO A 102 8.04 22.09 16.51
C PRO A 102 8.58 22.12 17.92
N PRO A 103 7.91 21.51 18.85
CA PRO A 103 8.38 21.56 20.24
C PRO A 103 9.80 21.04 20.39
N GLU A 104 10.12 20.06 19.64
CA GLU A 104 11.45 19.48 19.78
C GLU A 104 12.52 20.45 19.34
N ILE A 105 12.21 21.19 18.34
CA ILE A 105 13.17 22.10 17.81
C ILE A 105 13.45 23.22 18.79
N ALA A 106 12.42 23.60 19.42
CA ALA A 106 12.58 24.62 20.44
C ALA A 106 13.35 24.08 21.62
#